data_9acbd280ed07179c64a3cd43e7fae256
#
_entry.id   9acbd280ed07179c64a3cd43e7fae256
#
_cell.length_a   1.000
_cell.length_b   1.000
_cell.length_c   1.000
_cell.angle_alpha   90.00
_cell.angle_beta   90.00
_cell.angle_gamma   90.00
#
_symmetry.space_group_name_H-M   'P 1'
#
loop_
_entity.id
_entity.type
_entity.pdbx_description
1 polymer ?
#
loop_
_entity_poly.entity_id
_entity_poly.type
_entity_poly.pdbx_seq_one_letter_code
_entity_poly.pdbx_strand_id
1 'polypeptide(L)'
;MTVSFHELLLYALGMAGLWAVPGPVWVALIARALSGGFSAAWPLAIGVAIGDLVWPLTAILGLSWIESTYGDFLSILRWVAAAIFLVMGVMLIRKPAAALSADSRLTRPGMWAGFSVGVAAVIGNPKAILFYMGALPGFFTLERLTAPDVAVIILISAAIPMAGNLGLALFL
;
A
#
# COMPACT_ATOMS: atom_id res chain seq x y z
N MET A 1 -13.56 15.34 14.30
CA MET A 1 -13.09 13.99 13.99
C MET A 1 -14.09 13.00 14.60
N THR A 2 -14.56 12.06 13.79
CA THR A 2 -15.48 10.98 14.20
C THR A 2 -14.73 9.67 14.47
N VAL A 3 -13.53 9.55 13.92
CA VAL A 3 -12.66 8.39 14.09
C VAL A 3 -11.93 8.44 15.43
N SER A 4 -11.95 7.32 16.16
CA SER A 4 -11.27 7.17 17.45
C SER A 4 -9.77 6.90 17.28
N PHE A 5 -8.99 7.21 18.32
CA PHE A 5 -7.56 6.87 18.35
C PHE A 5 -7.31 5.36 18.18
N HIS A 6 -8.21 4.53 18.74
CA HIS A 6 -8.10 3.06 18.63
C HIS A 6 -8.24 2.58 17.18
N GLU A 7 -9.21 3.10 16.43
CA GLU A 7 -9.39 2.78 15.00
C GLU A 7 -8.19 3.22 14.17
N LEU A 8 -7.66 4.41 14.43
CA LEU A 8 -6.44 4.90 13.76
C LEU A 8 -5.22 4.04 14.10
N LEU A 9 -5.08 3.59 15.33
CA LEU A 9 -3.99 2.69 15.74
C LEU A 9 -4.09 1.33 15.05
N LEU A 10 -5.28 0.73 15.03
CA LEU A 10 -5.51 -0.53 14.33
C LEU A 10 -5.23 -0.41 12.83
N TYR A 11 -5.67 0.69 12.22
CA TYR A 11 -5.37 0.98 10.83
C TYR A 11 -3.87 1.13 10.58
N ALA A 12 -3.17 1.89 11.42
CA ALA A 12 -1.72 2.07 11.33
C ALA A 12 -0.97 0.73 11.46
N LEU A 13 -1.39 -0.15 12.36
CA LEU A 13 -0.85 -1.50 12.50
C LEU A 13 -1.15 -2.36 11.26
N GLY A 14 -2.37 -2.25 10.71
CA GLY A 14 -2.74 -2.88 9.45
C GLY A 14 -1.86 -2.43 8.29
N MET A 15 -1.59 -1.12 8.17
CA MET A 15 -0.69 -0.54 7.17
C MET A 15 0.76 -1.02 7.35
N ALA A 16 1.25 -1.09 8.59
CA ALA A 16 2.58 -1.62 8.89
C ALA A 16 2.69 -3.10 8.50
N GLY A 17 1.65 -3.89 8.82
CA GLY A 17 1.55 -5.29 8.40
C GLY A 17 1.51 -5.43 6.87
N LEU A 18 0.71 -4.62 6.19
CA LEU A 18 0.67 -4.59 4.73
C LEU A 18 2.04 -4.28 4.13
N TRP A 19 2.74 -3.28 4.65
CA TRP A 19 4.08 -2.93 4.22
C TRP A 19 5.07 -4.07 4.46
N ALA A 20 5.04 -4.72 5.62
CA ALA A 20 5.96 -5.78 6.02
C ALA A 20 5.89 -7.02 5.11
N VAL A 21 4.74 -7.28 4.47
CA VAL A 21 4.61 -8.38 3.49
C VAL A 21 5.33 -8.02 2.20
N PRO A 22 6.38 -8.76 1.77
CA PRO A 22 7.07 -8.51 0.52
C PRO A 22 6.14 -8.53 -0.69
N GLY A 23 6.39 -7.63 -1.65
CA GLY A 23 5.58 -7.50 -2.87
C GLY A 23 6.30 -6.70 -3.95
N PRO A 24 5.60 -6.28 -5.03
CA PRO A 24 6.20 -5.57 -6.15
C PRO A 24 7.01 -4.33 -5.77
N VAL A 25 6.54 -3.57 -4.77
CA VAL A 25 7.26 -2.39 -4.24
C VAL A 25 8.60 -2.79 -3.63
N TRP A 26 8.63 -3.86 -2.82
CA TRP A 26 9.87 -4.36 -2.22
C TRP A 26 10.87 -4.81 -3.28
N VAL A 27 10.40 -5.55 -4.30
CA VAL A 27 11.25 -6.01 -5.41
C VAL A 27 11.89 -4.82 -6.12
N ALA A 28 11.10 -3.82 -6.49
CA ALA A 28 11.59 -2.63 -7.16
C ALA A 28 12.55 -1.81 -6.29
N LEU A 29 12.25 -1.66 -4.99
CA LEU A 29 13.08 -0.92 -4.05
C LEU A 29 14.44 -1.60 -3.84
N ILE A 30 14.46 -2.91 -3.60
CA ILE A 30 15.68 -3.70 -3.41
C ILE A 30 16.53 -3.65 -4.69
N ALA A 31 15.92 -3.85 -5.87
CA ALA A 31 16.65 -3.78 -7.15
C ALA A 31 17.34 -2.43 -7.35
N ARG A 32 16.66 -1.32 -7.00
CA ARG A 32 17.24 0.02 -7.10
C ARG A 32 18.31 0.27 -6.05
N ALA A 33 18.09 -0.15 -4.81
CA ALA A 33 19.08 -0.01 -3.75
C ALA A 33 20.37 -0.77 -4.08
N LEU A 34 20.25 -1.98 -4.59
CA LEU A 34 21.41 -2.76 -5.04
C LEU A 34 22.11 -2.16 -6.27
N SER A 35 21.39 -1.44 -7.13
CA SER A 35 21.98 -0.85 -8.35
C SER A 35 22.68 0.49 -8.12
N GLY A 36 22.33 1.26 -7.11
CA GLY A 36 22.86 2.60 -6.90
C GLY A 36 22.68 3.14 -5.48
N GLY A 37 22.50 2.24 -4.51
CA GLY A 37 22.35 2.59 -3.09
C GLY A 37 21.08 3.39 -2.78
N PHE A 38 21.09 4.02 -1.62
CA PHE A 38 19.97 4.86 -1.16
C PHE A 38 19.60 5.95 -2.16
N SER A 39 20.59 6.58 -2.82
CA SER A 39 20.36 7.66 -3.79
C SER A 39 19.51 7.23 -4.99
N ALA A 40 19.58 5.96 -5.39
CA ALA A 40 18.77 5.40 -6.46
C ALA A 40 17.39 4.94 -5.96
N ALA A 41 17.26 4.59 -4.69
CA ALA A 41 16.07 3.98 -4.11
C ALA A 41 15.06 4.99 -3.53
N TRP A 42 15.52 6.08 -2.88
CA TRP A 42 14.62 7.05 -2.23
C TRP A 42 13.56 7.67 -3.15
N PRO A 43 13.85 7.96 -4.46
CA PRO A 43 12.81 8.52 -5.32
C PRO A 43 11.64 7.55 -5.55
N LEU A 44 11.93 6.24 -5.56
CA LEU A 44 10.90 5.21 -5.62
C LEU A 44 10.03 5.23 -4.35
N ALA A 45 10.63 5.36 -3.17
CA ALA A 45 9.87 5.45 -1.92
C ALA A 45 8.91 6.64 -1.91
N ILE A 46 9.33 7.80 -2.43
CA ILE A 46 8.45 8.96 -2.60
C ILE A 46 7.34 8.68 -3.63
N GLY A 47 7.69 8.04 -4.75
CA GLY A 47 6.70 7.64 -5.77
C GLY A 47 5.63 6.71 -5.20
N VAL A 48 6.02 5.74 -4.37
CA VAL A 48 5.08 4.87 -3.64
C VAL A 48 4.18 5.68 -2.73
N ALA A 49 4.72 6.57 -1.90
CA ALA A 49 3.93 7.40 -0.98
C ALA A 49 2.90 8.26 -1.72
N ILE A 50 3.26 8.84 -2.87
CA ILE A 50 2.33 9.62 -3.70
C ILE A 50 1.27 8.69 -4.34
N GLY A 51 1.67 7.54 -4.85
CA GLY A 51 0.75 6.55 -5.41
C GLY A 51 -0.22 5.97 -4.36
N ASP A 52 0.24 5.82 -3.12
CA ASP A 52 -0.60 5.35 -2.00
C ASP A 52 -1.72 6.33 -1.62
N LEU A 53 -1.70 7.58 -2.10
CA LEU A 53 -2.82 8.51 -1.91
C LEU A 53 -4.05 8.15 -2.77
N VAL A 54 -3.82 7.50 -3.90
CA VAL A 54 -4.88 7.19 -4.88
C VAL A 54 -5.89 6.20 -4.30
N TRP A 55 -5.41 5.10 -3.73
CA TRP A 55 -6.29 4.00 -3.31
C TRP A 55 -7.18 4.32 -2.10
N PRO A 56 -6.70 4.95 -1.01
CA PRO A 56 -7.58 5.32 0.10
C PRO A 56 -8.61 6.37 -0.33
N LEU A 57 -8.22 7.34 -1.18
CA LEU A 57 -9.17 8.31 -1.73
C LEU A 57 -10.23 7.62 -2.59
N THR A 58 -9.83 6.72 -3.49
CA THR A 58 -10.77 5.96 -4.32
C THR A 58 -11.68 5.07 -3.45
N ALA A 59 -11.14 4.44 -2.41
CA ALA A 59 -11.94 3.63 -1.50
C ALA A 59 -12.95 4.49 -0.72
N ILE A 60 -12.51 5.58 -0.10
CA ILE A 60 -13.39 6.43 0.71
C ILE A 60 -14.49 7.08 -0.15
N LEU A 61 -14.14 7.63 -1.31
CA LEU A 61 -15.09 8.34 -2.18
C LEU A 61 -15.94 7.37 -3.01
N GLY A 62 -15.36 6.25 -3.46
CA GLY A 62 -16.05 5.30 -4.33
C GLY A 62 -16.90 4.29 -3.58
N LEU A 63 -16.40 3.72 -2.47
CA LEU A 63 -17.12 2.69 -1.74
C LEU A 63 -18.29 3.24 -0.95
N SER A 64 -18.25 4.48 -0.45
CA SER A 64 -19.39 5.12 0.19
C SER A 64 -20.60 5.24 -0.74
N TRP A 65 -20.37 5.51 -2.01
CA TRP A 65 -21.41 5.51 -3.03
C TRP A 65 -21.93 4.10 -3.34
N ILE A 66 -21.03 3.11 -3.42
CA ILE A 66 -21.42 1.71 -3.70
C ILE A 66 -22.21 1.13 -2.53
N GLU A 67 -21.82 1.41 -1.28
CA GLU A 67 -22.51 0.90 -0.09
C GLU A 67 -23.95 1.42 0.00
N SER A 68 -24.17 2.68 -0.33
CA SER A 68 -25.53 3.26 -0.39
C SER A 68 -26.43 2.61 -1.44
N THR A 69 -25.84 1.97 -2.47
CA THR A 69 -26.58 1.37 -3.58
C THR A 69 -26.67 -0.16 -3.47
N TYR A 70 -25.63 -0.80 -2.92
CA TYR A 70 -25.46 -2.27 -2.86
C TYR A 70 -24.93 -2.72 -1.49
N GLY A 71 -25.76 -2.67 -0.45
CA GLY A 71 -25.36 -2.85 0.95
C GLY A 71 -24.51 -4.07 1.31
N ASP A 72 -24.67 -5.20 0.61
CA ASP A 72 -23.89 -6.42 0.86
C ASP A 72 -22.56 -6.49 0.09
N PHE A 73 -22.33 -5.59 -0.85
CA PHE A 73 -21.15 -5.62 -1.72
C PHE A 73 -19.83 -5.51 -0.93
N LEU A 74 -19.78 -4.62 0.06
CA LEU A 74 -18.58 -4.45 0.90
C LEU A 74 -18.28 -5.68 1.75
N SER A 75 -19.31 -6.37 2.27
CA SER A 75 -19.13 -7.62 3.00
C SER A 75 -18.50 -8.70 2.12
N ILE A 76 -18.99 -8.87 0.90
CA ILE A 76 -18.43 -9.81 -0.08
C ILE A 76 -16.97 -9.44 -0.39
N LEU A 77 -16.70 -8.16 -0.65
CA LEU A 77 -15.36 -7.67 -0.98
C LEU A 77 -14.36 -7.92 0.17
N ARG A 78 -14.77 -7.75 1.44
CA ARG A 78 -13.94 -8.05 2.62
C ARG A 78 -13.55 -9.52 2.67
N TRP A 79 -14.50 -10.44 2.46
CA TRP A 79 -14.22 -11.87 2.48
C TRP A 79 -13.33 -12.31 1.32
N VAL A 80 -13.53 -11.75 0.12
CA VAL A 80 -12.67 -11.99 -1.04
C VAL A 80 -11.25 -11.49 -0.76
N ALA A 81 -11.09 -10.28 -0.24
CA ALA A 81 -9.79 -9.72 0.13
C ALA A 81 -9.10 -10.59 1.20
N ALA A 82 -9.82 -10.99 2.25
CA ALA A 82 -9.28 -11.86 3.30
C ALA A 82 -8.80 -13.21 2.74
N ALA A 83 -9.57 -13.84 1.84
CA ALA A 83 -9.19 -15.08 1.19
C ALA A 83 -7.92 -14.92 0.34
N ILE A 84 -7.82 -13.85 -0.44
CA ILE A 84 -6.65 -13.56 -1.27
C ILE A 84 -5.42 -13.30 -0.41
N PHE A 85 -5.53 -12.51 0.67
CA PHE A 85 -4.41 -12.28 1.59
C PHE A 85 -3.95 -13.56 2.27
N LEU A 86 -4.88 -14.44 2.65
CA LEU A 86 -4.55 -15.75 3.21
C LEU A 86 -3.75 -16.60 2.20
N VAL A 87 -4.23 -16.67 0.97
CA VAL A 87 -3.54 -17.40 -0.12
C VAL A 87 -2.15 -16.81 -0.37
N MET A 88 -2.03 -15.48 -0.46
CA MET A 88 -0.74 -14.80 -0.63
C MET A 88 0.21 -15.08 0.53
N GLY A 89 -0.27 -15.04 1.77
CA GLY A 89 0.51 -15.36 2.96
C GLY A 89 1.03 -16.80 2.94
N VAL A 90 0.16 -17.76 2.62
CA VAL A 90 0.54 -19.18 2.47
C VAL A 90 1.57 -19.36 1.34
N MET A 91 1.40 -18.69 0.21
CA MET A 91 2.37 -18.76 -0.91
C MET A 91 3.74 -18.22 -0.51
N LEU A 92 3.79 -17.12 0.25
CA LEU A 92 5.05 -16.55 0.75
C LEU A 92 5.78 -17.53 1.69
N ILE A 93 5.05 -18.20 2.58
CA ILE A 93 5.62 -19.18 3.50
C ILE A 93 6.18 -20.39 2.73
N ARG A 94 5.48 -20.82 1.67
CA ARG A 94 5.85 -22.02 0.90
C ARG A 94 6.94 -21.78 -0.16
N LYS A 95 7.08 -20.55 -0.67
CA LYS A 95 8.09 -20.18 -1.67
C LYS A 95 8.84 -18.95 -1.18
N PRO A 96 9.95 -19.11 -0.42
CA PRO A 96 10.82 -17.99 -0.14
C PRO A 96 11.32 -17.37 -1.46
N ALA A 97 11.36 -16.06 -1.51
CA ALA A 97 11.56 -15.16 -2.63
C ALA A 97 12.31 -15.79 -3.83
N ALA A 98 11.61 -15.93 -4.95
CA ALA A 98 12.27 -16.21 -6.22
C ALA A 98 13.33 -15.13 -6.48
N ALA A 99 14.50 -15.55 -6.95
CA ALA A 99 15.62 -14.66 -7.23
C ALA A 99 15.12 -13.42 -8.00
N LEU A 100 15.40 -12.24 -7.43
CA LEU A 100 15.04 -10.95 -8.02
C LEU A 100 15.78 -10.85 -9.36
N SER A 101 15.09 -11.13 -10.45
CA SER A 101 15.62 -10.82 -11.77
C SER A 101 15.75 -9.30 -11.86
N ALA A 102 16.95 -8.79 -12.09
CA ALA A 102 17.21 -7.38 -12.32
C ALA A 102 16.56 -6.97 -13.65
N ASP A 103 15.24 -6.68 -13.63
CA ASP A 103 14.58 -6.07 -14.77
C ASP A 103 15.20 -4.70 -14.98
N SER A 104 15.84 -4.51 -16.14
CA SER A 104 16.50 -3.26 -16.54
C SER A 104 15.55 -2.04 -16.51
N ARG A 105 14.24 -2.27 -16.53
CA ARG A 105 13.23 -1.20 -16.40
C ARG A 105 13.15 -0.67 -14.96
N LEU A 106 13.32 -1.54 -13.96
CA LEU A 106 13.26 -1.17 -12.54
C LEU A 106 14.51 -0.37 -12.12
N THR A 107 15.65 -0.63 -12.76
CA THR A 107 16.97 -0.07 -12.39
C THR A 107 17.42 1.09 -13.27
N ARG A 108 16.58 1.58 -14.21
CA ARG A 108 16.90 2.75 -15.02
C ARG A 108 17.40 3.91 -14.16
N PRO A 109 18.55 4.51 -14.46
CA PRO A 109 19.09 5.62 -13.69
C PRO A 109 18.19 6.85 -13.77
N GLY A 110 18.26 7.69 -12.73
CA GLY A 110 17.56 8.94 -12.66
C GLY A 110 16.39 8.96 -11.65
N MET A 111 16.22 10.14 -11.06
CA MET A 111 15.21 10.39 -10.02
C MET A 111 13.78 10.15 -10.54
N TRP A 112 13.45 10.68 -11.70
CA TRP A 112 12.12 10.54 -12.31
C TRP A 112 11.80 9.10 -12.69
N ALA A 113 12.81 8.32 -13.13
CA ALA A 113 12.62 6.90 -13.40
C ALA A 113 12.29 6.14 -12.10
N GLY A 114 13.01 6.43 -11.01
CA GLY A 114 12.71 5.86 -9.69
C GLY A 114 11.31 6.21 -9.21
N PHE A 115 10.97 7.48 -9.23
CA PHE A 115 9.65 7.99 -8.84
C PHE A 115 8.51 7.31 -9.63
N SER A 116 8.61 7.28 -10.97
CA SER A 116 7.60 6.67 -11.84
C SER A 116 7.42 5.18 -11.58
N VAL A 117 8.53 4.45 -11.34
CA VAL A 117 8.48 3.04 -10.95
C VAL A 117 7.75 2.87 -9.62
N GLY A 118 8.00 3.75 -8.65
CA GLY A 118 7.32 3.72 -7.35
C GLY A 118 5.81 3.91 -7.48
N VAL A 119 5.38 4.93 -8.23
CA VAL A 119 3.97 5.19 -8.51
C VAL A 119 3.33 3.99 -9.22
N ALA A 120 3.95 3.48 -10.28
CA ALA A 120 3.43 2.35 -11.04
C ALA A 120 3.36 1.07 -10.20
N ALA A 121 4.38 0.82 -9.36
CA ALA A 121 4.45 -0.36 -8.50
C ALA A 121 3.35 -0.40 -7.46
N VAL A 122 2.89 0.74 -6.94
CA VAL A 122 1.80 0.77 -5.96
C VAL A 122 0.42 0.82 -6.63
N ILE A 123 0.26 1.58 -7.72
CA ILE A 123 -1.02 1.65 -8.42
C ILE A 123 -1.40 0.28 -9.00
N GLY A 124 -0.44 -0.45 -9.58
CA GLY A 124 -0.66 -1.81 -10.08
C GLY A 124 -0.55 -2.91 -9.01
N ASN A 125 -0.42 -2.57 -7.73
CA ASN A 125 -0.20 -3.56 -6.68
C ASN A 125 -1.51 -4.19 -6.20
N PRO A 126 -1.79 -5.46 -6.51
CA PRO A 126 -3.04 -6.09 -6.08
C PRO A 126 -3.17 -6.12 -4.56
N LYS A 127 -2.06 -6.17 -3.82
CA LYS A 127 -2.04 -6.14 -2.37
C LYS A 127 -2.57 -4.81 -1.84
N ALA A 128 -2.16 -3.67 -2.42
CA ALA A 128 -2.64 -2.35 -2.05
C ALA A 128 -4.14 -2.20 -2.40
N ILE A 129 -4.52 -2.57 -3.62
CA ILE A 129 -5.92 -2.53 -4.07
C ILE A 129 -6.83 -3.28 -3.11
N LEU A 130 -6.49 -4.54 -2.81
CA LEU A 130 -7.29 -5.39 -1.92
C LEU A 130 -7.35 -4.86 -0.49
N PHE A 131 -6.27 -4.28 0.02
CA PHE A 131 -6.26 -3.69 1.35
C PHE A 131 -7.19 -2.48 1.41
N TYR A 132 -7.03 -1.53 0.51
CA TYR A 132 -7.84 -0.32 0.55
C TYR A 132 -9.31 -0.57 0.19
N MET A 133 -9.60 -1.43 -0.78
CA MET A 133 -10.98 -1.74 -1.17
C MET A 133 -11.67 -2.73 -0.21
N GLY A 134 -10.92 -3.70 0.33
CA GLY A 134 -11.50 -4.77 1.15
C GLY A 134 -11.33 -4.57 2.66
N ALA A 135 -10.16 -4.10 3.11
CA ALA A 135 -9.86 -3.99 4.54
C ALA A 135 -10.18 -2.60 5.12
N LEU A 136 -9.98 -1.50 4.38
CA LEU A 136 -10.24 -0.14 4.87
C LEU A 136 -11.65 0.04 5.44
N PRO A 137 -12.73 -0.43 4.79
CA PRO A 137 -14.08 -0.34 5.34
C PRO A 137 -14.30 -1.17 6.61
N GLY A 138 -13.34 -2.05 6.94
CA GLY A 138 -13.34 -2.80 8.20
C GLY A 138 -12.81 -2.00 9.38
N PHE A 139 -12.02 -0.97 9.14
CA PHE A 139 -11.48 -0.09 10.17
C PHE A 139 -12.40 1.11 10.45
N PHE A 140 -13.10 1.60 9.42
CA PHE A 140 -13.85 2.86 9.48
C PHE A 140 -15.25 2.73 8.87
N THR A 141 -16.22 3.45 9.45
CA THR A 141 -17.54 3.65 8.84
C THR A 141 -17.44 4.80 7.84
N LEU A 142 -17.32 4.48 6.56
CA LEU A 142 -16.95 5.43 5.50
C LEU A 142 -17.92 6.62 5.38
N GLU A 143 -19.23 6.40 5.60
CA GLU A 143 -20.26 7.45 5.52
C GLU A 143 -20.14 8.51 6.62
N ARG A 144 -19.45 8.19 7.72
CA ARG A 144 -19.28 9.08 8.87
C ARG A 144 -17.99 9.86 8.85
N LEU A 145 -17.11 9.59 7.88
CA LEU A 145 -15.82 10.24 7.80
C LEU A 145 -15.98 11.74 7.50
N THR A 146 -15.35 12.55 8.33
CA THR A 146 -15.20 13.99 8.11
C THR A 146 -13.91 14.28 7.33
N ALA A 147 -13.78 15.48 6.75
CA ALA A 147 -12.56 15.87 6.03
C ALA A 147 -11.27 15.74 6.89
N PRO A 148 -11.26 16.11 8.20
CA PRO A 148 -10.10 15.81 9.05
C PRO A 148 -9.80 14.32 9.22
N ASP A 149 -10.83 13.46 9.30
CA ASP A 149 -10.62 12.00 9.39
C ASP A 149 -9.95 11.47 8.11
N VAL A 150 -10.46 11.87 6.96
CA VAL A 150 -9.89 11.52 5.66
C VAL A 150 -8.43 11.98 5.55
N ALA A 151 -8.12 13.21 5.98
CA ALA A 151 -6.76 13.73 5.96
C ALA A 151 -5.80 12.88 6.81
N VAL A 152 -6.22 12.48 8.01
CA VAL A 152 -5.40 11.63 8.91
C VAL A 152 -5.22 10.23 8.33
N ILE A 153 -6.28 9.61 7.79
CA ILE A 153 -6.21 8.30 7.14
C ILE A 153 -5.21 8.34 5.97
N ILE A 154 -5.30 9.36 5.10
CA ILE A 154 -4.38 9.54 3.98
C ILE A 154 -2.94 9.75 4.46
N LEU A 155 -2.75 10.54 5.51
CA LEU A 155 -1.42 10.77 6.08
C LEU A 155 -0.80 9.46 6.60
N ILE A 156 -1.56 8.63 7.30
CA ILE A 156 -1.11 7.31 7.78
C ILE A 156 -0.78 6.41 6.58
N SER A 157 -1.64 6.40 5.55
CA SER A 157 -1.47 5.60 4.34
C SER A 157 -0.18 5.91 3.58
N ALA A 158 0.25 7.17 3.58
CA ALA A 158 1.49 7.59 2.94
C ALA A 158 2.71 7.46 3.86
N ALA A 159 2.59 7.89 5.12
CA ALA A 159 3.72 8.02 6.05
C ALA A 159 4.30 6.66 6.46
N ILE A 160 3.46 5.65 6.74
CA ILE A 160 3.94 4.33 7.18
C ILE A 160 4.72 3.61 6.07
N PRO A 161 4.19 3.43 4.84
CA PRO A 161 4.96 2.83 3.77
C PRO A 161 6.19 3.66 3.39
N MET A 162 6.09 4.99 3.41
CA MET A 162 7.24 5.87 3.12
C MET A 162 8.36 5.64 4.14
N ALA A 163 8.07 5.70 5.43
CA ALA A 163 9.05 5.47 6.47
C ALA A 163 9.68 4.07 6.37
N GLY A 164 8.85 3.05 6.15
CA GLY A 164 9.30 1.68 5.96
C GLY A 164 10.19 1.50 4.74
N ASN A 165 9.80 2.06 3.59
CA ASN A 165 10.57 1.98 2.35
C ASN A 165 11.90 2.76 2.42
N LEU A 166 11.90 3.95 3.03
CA LEU A 166 13.12 4.71 3.25
C LEU A 166 14.06 3.99 4.24
N GLY A 167 13.50 3.43 5.32
CA GLY A 167 14.24 2.60 6.24
C GLY A 167 14.87 1.41 5.54
N LEU A 168 14.09 0.64 4.78
CA LEU A 168 14.60 -0.50 4.01
C LEU A 168 15.72 -0.08 3.04
N ALA A 169 15.53 1.05 2.33
CA ALA A 169 16.53 1.57 1.39
C ALA A 169 17.85 2.02 2.06
N LEU A 170 17.81 2.41 3.34
CA LEU A 170 19.00 2.79 4.10
C LEU A 170 19.83 1.59 4.56
N PHE A 171 19.20 0.42 4.76
CA PHE A 171 19.86 -0.79 5.23
C PHE A 171 20.35 -1.71 4.10
N LEU A 172 20.05 -1.38 2.84
CA LEU A 172 20.47 -2.12 1.66
C LEU A 172 21.61 -1.41 0.92
#